data_074ce654371a1973d22bc4bbd070877b
#
_entry.id   074ce654371a1973d22bc4bbd070877b
#
_cell.length_a   1.000
_cell.length_b   1.000
_cell.length_c   1.000
_cell.angle_alpha   90.00
_cell.angle_beta   90.00
_cell.angle_gamma   90.00
#
_symmetry.space_group_name_H-M   'P 1'
#
loop_
_entity.id
_entity.type
_entity.pdbx_description
1 polymer ?
#
loop_
_entity_poly.entity_id
_entity_poly.type
_entity_poly.pdbx_seq_one_letter_code
_entity_poly.pdbx_strand_id
1 'polypeptide(L)'
;MESVMILRLFWDLCTIDWSAIAAIVSLFMIVLTAISLLQSKKQLKEMKRQWKEQNTPVVSCSLAKCRDSVLLEVFNTSQVPAHKVKIEIVNNTGEKIFHFEETSALLKEMSFEIPPQVVKQIPIWITPYVDGDYTGYITVKVTCEGKTEEFNLYLKEINLTTWQYSNKEICKSIEDVGDGIRKMR
;
A
#
# COMPACT_ATOMS: atom_id res chain seq x y z
N MET A 1 -63.49 51.12 29.69
CA MET A 1 -62.95 51.36 28.38
C MET A 1 -61.49 50.86 28.23
N GLU A 2 -60.67 50.90 29.27
CA GLU A 2 -59.26 50.45 29.20
C GLU A 2 -59.06 48.94 28.94
N SER A 3 -59.94 48.09 29.51
CA SER A 3 -59.82 46.63 29.34
C SER A 3 -60.03 46.14 27.91
N VAL A 4 -60.85 46.85 27.15
CA VAL A 4 -61.11 46.54 25.72
C VAL A 4 -59.94 46.97 24.84
N MET A 5 -59.25 48.02 25.23
CA MET A 5 -58.08 48.51 24.50
C MET A 5 -56.85 47.58 24.68
N ILE A 6 -56.70 47.05 25.88
CA ILE A 6 -55.64 46.08 26.19
C ILE A 6 -55.88 44.73 25.46
N LEU A 7 -57.09 44.31 25.39
CA LEU A 7 -57.49 43.09 24.63
C LEU A 7 -57.26 43.25 23.11
N ARG A 8 -57.53 44.45 22.55
CA ARG A 8 -57.21 44.72 21.13
C ARG A 8 -55.70 44.72 20.85
N LEU A 9 -54.95 45.40 21.70
CA LEU A 9 -53.47 45.36 21.60
C LEU A 9 -52.91 43.94 21.70
N PHE A 10 -53.49 43.11 22.57
CA PHE A 10 -53.10 41.71 22.67
C PHE A 10 -53.50 40.89 21.43
N TRP A 11 -54.63 41.20 20.81
CA TRP A 11 -55.06 40.57 19.56
C TRP A 11 -54.22 41.01 18.38
N ASP A 12 -53.88 42.29 18.30
CA ASP A 12 -53.00 42.83 17.24
C ASP A 12 -51.55 42.32 17.40
N LEU A 13 -51.09 42.08 18.60
CA LEU A 13 -49.81 41.40 18.87
C LEU A 13 -49.87 39.88 18.60
N CYS A 14 -51.04 39.25 18.71
CA CYS A 14 -51.25 37.84 18.42
C CYS A 14 -51.58 37.55 16.93
N THR A 15 -51.79 38.55 16.10
CA THR A 15 -51.80 38.36 14.62
C THR A 15 -50.37 38.26 14.11
N ILE A 16 -49.60 37.38 14.72
CA ILE A 16 -48.34 36.89 14.12
C ILE A 16 -48.72 36.35 12.76
N ASP A 17 -48.24 37.00 11.70
CA ASP A 17 -48.49 36.54 10.37
C ASP A 17 -47.76 35.18 10.17
N TRP A 18 -48.52 34.11 10.42
CA TRP A 18 -48.02 32.75 10.29
C TRP A 18 -47.41 32.48 8.92
N SER A 19 -47.84 33.22 7.91
CA SER A 19 -47.26 33.12 6.57
C SER A 19 -45.83 33.68 6.51
N ALA A 20 -45.59 34.80 7.22
CA ALA A 20 -44.25 35.37 7.32
C ALA A 20 -43.27 34.47 8.10
N ILE A 21 -43.74 33.87 9.20
CA ILE A 21 -42.94 32.88 9.96
C ILE A 21 -42.63 31.67 9.09
N ALA A 22 -43.62 31.12 8.40
CA ALA A 22 -43.42 29.98 7.50
C ALA A 22 -42.43 30.32 6.37
N ALA A 23 -42.48 31.54 5.82
CA ALA A 23 -41.50 31.97 4.82
C ALA A 23 -40.08 32.05 5.36
N ILE A 24 -39.89 32.59 6.57
CA ILE A 24 -38.57 32.67 7.23
C ILE A 24 -38.03 31.29 7.51
N VAL A 25 -38.85 30.37 8.07
CA VAL A 25 -38.47 29.01 8.34
C VAL A 25 -38.07 28.27 7.04
N SER A 26 -38.86 28.48 5.97
CA SER A 26 -38.54 27.86 4.68
C SER A 26 -37.20 28.36 4.10
N LEU A 27 -36.92 29.63 4.23
CA LEU A 27 -35.67 30.26 3.78
C LEU A 27 -34.48 29.68 4.61
N PHE A 28 -34.66 29.55 5.92
CA PHE A 28 -33.66 28.94 6.78
C PHE A 28 -33.39 27.49 6.43
N MET A 29 -34.43 26.72 6.13
CA MET A 29 -34.30 25.31 5.68
C MET A 29 -33.56 25.20 4.36
N ILE A 30 -33.78 26.13 3.42
CA ILE A 30 -33.04 26.18 2.14
C ILE A 30 -31.56 26.43 2.40
N VAL A 31 -31.21 27.35 3.28
CA VAL A 31 -29.82 27.66 3.62
C VAL A 31 -29.16 26.43 4.28
N LEU A 32 -29.83 25.80 5.24
CA LEU A 32 -29.32 24.58 5.90
C LEU A 32 -29.12 23.46 4.90
N THR A 33 -30.05 23.28 3.96
CA THR A 33 -29.93 22.26 2.92
C THR A 33 -28.73 22.56 2.01
N ALA A 34 -28.52 23.80 1.63
CA ALA A 34 -27.36 24.21 0.82
C ALA A 34 -26.03 23.92 1.54
N ILE A 35 -25.94 24.24 2.84
CA ILE A 35 -24.76 23.94 3.67
C ILE A 35 -24.54 22.42 3.74
N SER A 36 -25.59 21.65 3.98
CA SER A 36 -25.53 20.19 4.05
C SER A 36 -25.04 19.57 2.73
N LEU A 37 -25.50 20.08 1.59
CA LEU A 37 -25.03 19.64 0.27
C LEU A 37 -23.55 19.95 0.04
N LEU A 38 -23.06 21.12 0.50
CA LEU A 38 -21.64 21.46 0.41
C LEU A 38 -20.78 20.53 1.29
N GLN A 39 -21.24 20.20 2.49
CA GLN A 39 -20.56 19.24 3.36
C GLN A 39 -20.54 17.84 2.75
N SER A 40 -21.67 17.39 2.20
CA SER A 40 -21.77 16.09 1.54
C SER A 40 -20.83 15.97 0.33
N LYS A 41 -20.66 17.05 -0.46
CA LYS A 41 -19.69 17.08 -1.56
C LYS A 41 -18.25 16.93 -1.06
N LYS A 42 -17.90 17.59 0.04
CA LYS A 42 -16.56 17.46 0.66
C LYS A 42 -16.33 16.02 1.16
N GLN A 43 -17.31 15.46 1.86
CA GLN A 43 -17.23 14.08 2.34
C GLN A 43 -17.08 13.07 1.19
N LEU A 44 -17.85 13.23 0.12
CA LEU A 44 -17.76 12.36 -1.06
C LEU A 44 -16.38 12.45 -1.73
N LYS A 45 -15.80 13.64 -1.82
CA LYS A 45 -14.43 13.82 -2.35
C LYS A 45 -13.40 13.11 -1.47
N GLU A 46 -13.54 13.24 -0.16
CA GLU A 46 -12.64 12.59 0.80
C GLU A 46 -12.79 11.07 0.76
N MET A 47 -14.01 10.55 0.75
CA MET A 47 -14.27 9.12 0.58
C MET A 47 -13.67 8.56 -0.72
N LYS A 48 -13.79 9.28 -1.84
CA LYS A 48 -13.17 8.88 -3.10
C LYS A 48 -11.64 8.85 -3.00
N ARG A 49 -11.04 9.80 -2.28
CA ARG A 49 -9.59 9.83 -2.04
C ARG A 49 -9.17 8.62 -1.23
N GLN A 50 -9.83 8.38 -0.09
CA GLN A 50 -9.55 7.25 0.79
C GLN A 50 -9.74 5.91 0.08
N TRP A 51 -10.83 5.79 -0.69
CA TRP A 51 -11.08 4.60 -1.48
C TRP A 51 -9.96 4.34 -2.51
N LYS A 52 -9.49 5.39 -3.17
CA LYS A 52 -8.38 5.29 -4.13
C LYS A 52 -7.08 4.91 -3.42
N GLU A 53 -6.77 5.50 -2.27
CA GLU A 53 -5.60 5.18 -1.47
C GLU A 53 -5.63 3.73 -0.98
N GLN A 54 -6.78 3.26 -0.49
CA GLN A 54 -6.96 1.89 -0.02
C GLN A 54 -6.92 0.84 -1.15
N ASN A 55 -7.39 1.20 -2.34
CA ASN A 55 -7.43 0.31 -3.50
C ASN A 55 -6.25 0.53 -4.48
N THR A 56 -5.22 1.24 -4.07
CA THR A 56 -3.99 1.34 -4.87
C THR A 56 -3.00 0.31 -4.33
N PRO A 57 -2.47 -0.58 -5.19
CA PRO A 57 -1.46 -1.53 -4.77
C PRO A 57 -0.18 -0.79 -4.38
N VAL A 58 0.44 -1.20 -3.28
CA VAL A 58 1.71 -0.67 -2.78
C VAL A 58 2.70 -1.82 -2.78
N VAL A 59 3.72 -1.70 -3.60
CA VAL A 59 4.77 -2.71 -3.74
C VAL A 59 6.05 -2.18 -3.10
N SER A 60 6.66 -2.97 -2.24
CA SER A 60 7.96 -2.68 -1.63
C SER A 60 8.98 -3.75 -2.03
N CYS A 61 10.26 -3.40 -1.95
CA CYS A 61 11.36 -4.30 -2.27
C CYS A 61 12.36 -4.37 -1.14
N SER A 62 12.91 -5.56 -0.93
CA SER A 62 14.01 -5.81 -0.01
C SER A 62 14.98 -6.84 -0.58
N LEU A 63 16.18 -6.91 -0.02
CA LEU A 63 17.14 -7.97 -0.33
C LEU A 63 17.20 -8.96 0.83
N ALA A 64 17.22 -10.24 0.49
CA ALA A 64 17.43 -11.32 1.44
C ALA A 64 18.59 -12.20 0.99
N LYS A 65 19.39 -12.70 1.91
CA LYS A 65 20.48 -13.65 1.63
C LYS A 65 19.97 -15.09 1.83
N CYS A 66 20.17 -15.90 0.81
CA CYS A 66 19.89 -17.34 0.88
C CYS A 66 21.14 -18.11 0.50
N ARG A 67 21.85 -18.66 1.47
CA ARG A 67 23.12 -19.38 1.26
C ARG A 67 24.12 -18.53 0.44
N ASP A 68 24.38 -18.98 -0.79
CA ASP A 68 25.35 -18.34 -1.72
C ASP A 68 24.66 -17.40 -2.72
N SER A 69 23.38 -17.10 -2.54
CA SER A 69 22.62 -16.24 -3.42
C SER A 69 21.90 -15.13 -2.65
N VAL A 70 21.71 -14.02 -3.33
CA VAL A 70 20.87 -12.92 -2.86
C VAL A 70 19.56 -12.97 -3.62
N LEU A 71 18.48 -12.85 -2.87
CA LEU A 71 17.13 -12.82 -3.39
C LEU A 71 16.61 -11.39 -3.34
N LEU A 72 16.00 -10.93 -4.42
CA LEU A 72 15.15 -9.76 -4.41
C LEU A 72 13.77 -10.22 -3.94
N GLU A 73 13.34 -9.70 -2.84
CA GLU A 73 11.99 -9.87 -2.33
C GLU A 73 11.15 -8.70 -2.76
N VAL A 74 10.09 -8.99 -3.47
CA VAL A 74 9.09 -8.00 -3.88
C VAL A 74 7.81 -8.31 -3.15
N PHE A 75 7.38 -7.38 -2.34
CA PHE A 75 6.28 -7.56 -1.40
C PHE A 75 5.14 -6.59 -1.69
N ASN A 76 3.93 -7.11 -1.84
CA ASN A 76 2.73 -6.29 -1.92
C ASN A 76 2.18 -6.04 -0.50
N THR A 77 2.39 -4.83 0.00
CA THR A 77 1.94 -4.43 1.35
C THR A 77 0.47 -4.04 1.41
N SER A 78 -0.17 -3.86 0.26
CA SER A 78 -1.59 -3.48 0.18
C SER A 78 -2.53 -4.68 0.34
N GLN A 79 -3.82 -4.40 0.49
CA GLN A 79 -4.87 -5.42 0.51
C GLN A 79 -5.45 -5.76 -0.87
N VAL A 80 -4.96 -5.10 -1.91
CA VAL A 80 -5.38 -5.33 -3.30
C VAL A 80 -4.25 -5.96 -4.10
N PRO A 81 -4.56 -6.85 -5.05
CA PRO A 81 -3.54 -7.45 -5.90
C PRO A 81 -2.86 -6.38 -6.76
N ALA A 82 -1.55 -6.50 -6.90
CA ALA A 82 -0.75 -5.69 -7.80
C ALA A 82 -0.67 -6.39 -9.16
N HIS A 83 -1.29 -5.79 -10.18
CA HIS A 83 -1.30 -6.34 -11.54
C HIS A 83 -0.25 -5.68 -12.40
N LYS A 84 0.26 -6.44 -13.39
CA LYS A 84 1.22 -5.95 -14.40
C LYS A 84 2.46 -5.29 -13.76
N VAL A 85 2.95 -5.87 -12.67
CA VAL A 85 4.17 -5.41 -12.01
C VAL A 85 5.35 -5.72 -12.91
N LYS A 86 6.08 -4.68 -13.31
CA LYS A 86 7.34 -4.78 -14.05
C LYS A 86 8.48 -4.39 -13.13
N ILE A 87 9.58 -5.11 -13.23
CA ILE A 87 10.75 -4.91 -12.39
C ILE A 87 11.95 -4.69 -13.31
N GLU A 88 12.64 -3.59 -13.10
CA GLU A 88 13.91 -3.29 -13.74
C GLU A 88 14.97 -3.13 -12.66
N ILE A 89 16.09 -3.82 -12.80
CA ILE A 89 17.18 -3.81 -11.83
C ILE A 89 18.40 -3.20 -12.49
N VAL A 90 19.04 -2.27 -11.77
CA VAL A 90 20.29 -1.62 -12.19
C VAL A 90 21.34 -1.87 -11.12
N ASN A 91 22.47 -2.42 -11.55
CA ASN A 91 23.61 -2.66 -10.68
C ASN A 91 24.44 -1.37 -10.52
N ASN A 92 24.55 -0.86 -9.31
CA ASN A 92 25.33 0.30 -8.95
C ASN A 92 26.46 -0.05 -7.95
N THR A 93 26.80 -1.33 -7.83
CA THR A 93 27.84 -1.78 -6.90
C THR A 93 29.27 -1.55 -7.42
N GLY A 94 29.42 -1.30 -8.72
CA GLY A 94 30.73 -1.23 -9.38
C GLY A 94 31.37 -2.61 -9.61
N GLU A 95 30.80 -3.68 -9.10
CA GLU A 95 31.29 -5.05 -9.23
C GLU A 95 30.44 -5.83 -10.25
N LYS A 96 31.07 -6.81 -10.88
CA LYS A 96 30.37 -7.69 -11.81
C LYS A 96 29.55 -8.73 -11.02
N ILE A 97 28.22 -8.62 -11.10
CA ILE A 97 27.31 -9.58 -10.50
C ILE A 97 27.06 -10.70 -11.52
N PHE A 98 27.31 -11.94 -11.10
CA PHE A 98 27.16 -13.11 -11.98
C PHE A 98 25.68 -13.34 -12.34
N HIS A 99 25.37 -13.57 -13.61
CA HIS A 99 24.02 -13.70 -14.17
C HIS A 99 23.07 -12.50 -13.95
N PHE A 100 23.58 -11.37 -13.48
CA PHE A 100 22.76 -10.19 -13.23
C PHE A 100 22.13 -9.62 -14.51
N GLU A 101 22.93 -9.50 -15.56
CA GLU A 101 22.47 -8.94 -16.84
C GLU A 101 21.36 -9.80 -17.46
N GLU A 102 21.50 -11.12 -17.40
CA GLU A 102 20.51 -12.08 -17.90
C GLU A 102 19.21 -11.99 -17.09
N THR A 103 19.33 -11.95 -15.76
CA THR A 103 18.18 -11.81 -14.85
C THR A 103 17.47 -10.47 -15.05
N SER A 104 18.24 -9.39 -15.18
CA SER A 104 17.70 -8.04 -15.42
C SER A 104 16.95 -7.96 -16.74
N ALA A 105 17.50 -8.55 -17.80
CA ALA A 105 16.85 -8.60 -19.13
C ALA A 105 15.53 -9.38 -19.06
N LEU A 106 15.52 -10.55 -18.43
CA LEU A 106 14.30 -11.37 -18.25
C LEU A 106 13.23 -10.63 -17.45
N LEU A 107 13.60 -9.98 -16.34
CA LEU A 107 12.66 -9.27 -15.50
C LEU A 107 12.01 -8.08 -16.20
N LYS A 108 12.76 -7.39 -17.06
CA LYS A 108 12.26 -6.27 -17.85
C LYS A 108 11.16 -6.67 -18.85
N GLU A 109 11.26 -7.88 -19.40
CA GLU A 109 10.29 -8.42 -20.36
C GLU A 109 9.07 -9.04 -19.66
N MET A 110 9.24 -9.51 -18.42
CA MET A 110 8.20 -10.19 -17.68
C MET A 110 7.28 -9.18 -16.97
N SER A 111 6.02 -9.54 -16.86
CA SER A 111 5.08 -8.88 -15.97
C SER A 111 4.52 -9.87 -14.96
N PHE A 112 4.43 -9.43 -13.72
CA PHE A 112 4.01 -10.27 -12.59
C PHE A 112 2.68 -9.81 -12.04
N GLU A 113 1.96 -10.77 -11.45
CA GLU A 113 0.88 -10.48 -10.52
C GLU A 113 1.37 -10.84 -9.12
N ILE A 114 1.16 -9.92 -8.18
CA ILE A 114 1.55 -10.13 -6.78
C ILE A 114 0.28 -10.00 -5.94
N PRO A 115 -0.24 -11.12 -5.40
CA PRO A 115 -1.39 -11.10 -4.51
C PRO A 115 -1.13 -10.24 -3.27
N PRO A 116 -2.19 -9.82 -2.56
CA PRO A 116 -2.05 -9.09 -1.31
C PRO A 116 -1.22 -9.85 -0.28
N GLN A 117 -0.31 -9.14 0.40
CA GLN A 117 0.52 -9.69 1.49
C GLN A 117 1.39 -10.90 1.09
N VAL A 118 1.66 -11.07 -0.21
CA VAL A 118 2.54 -12.12 -0.72
C VAL A 118 3.90 -11.53 -1.06
N VAL A 119 4.95 -12.25 -0.69
CA VAL A 119 6.34 -11.98 -1.08
C VAL A 119 6.67 -12.83 -2.30
N LYS A 120 7.14 -12.19 -3.35
CA LYS A 120 7.71 -12.88 -4.51
C LYS A 120 9.23 -12.77 -4.44
N GLN A 121 9.90 -13.91 -4.42
CA GLN A 121 11.35 -14.00 -4.34
C GLN A 121 11.93 -14.24 -5.72
N ILE A 122 12.90 -13.42 -6.11
CA ILE A 122 13.58 -13.49 -7.39
C ILE A 122 15.07 -13.65 -7.08
N PRO A 123 15.69 -14.77 -7.48
CA PRO A 123 17.11 -14.98 -7.23
C PRO A 123 17.94 -14.01 -8.08
N ILE A 124 18.79 -13.25 -7.43
CA ILE A 124 19.84 -12.45 -8.04
C ILE A 124 21.16 -13.11 -7.64
N TRP A 125 21.85 -13.71 -8.59
CA TRP A 125 23.13 -14.35 -8.31
C TRP A 125 24.19 -13.26 -8.17
N ILE A 126 24.70 -13.11 -6.97
CA ILE A 126 25.94 -12.34 -6.74
C ILE A 126 27.06 -13.37 -6.69
N THR A 127 28.19 -13.10 -7.33
CA THR A 127 29.38 -13.95 -7.24
C THR A 127 29.66 -14.31 -5.77
N PRO A 128 30.10 -15.55 -5.48
CA PRO A 128 30.25 -16.07 -4.13
C PRO A 128 31.29 -15.27 -3.35
N TYR A 129 30.87 -14.14 -2.83
CA TYR A 129 31.65 -13.35 -1.90
C TYR A 129 31.09 -13.64 -0.52
N VAL A 130 31.66 -14.62 0.11
CA VAL A 130 31.12 -15.18 1.34
C VAL A 130 31.38 -14.28 2.55
N ASP A 131 32.41 -13.40 2.50
CA ASP A 131 32.86 -12.65 3.68
C ASP A 131 33.33 -11.21 3.39
N GLY A 132 32.90 -10.59 2.31
CA GLY A 132 33.31 -9.21 1.96
C GLY A 132 32.32 -8.15 2.47
N ASP A 133 32.87 -7.05 2.92
CA ASP A 133 32.12 -5.79 3.11
C ASP A 133 31.55 -5.34 1.77
N TYR A 134 30.30 -5.71 1.49
CA TYR A 134 29.61 -5.25 0.29
C TYR A 134 29.42 -3.73 0.35
N THR A 135 30.21 -3.02 -0.43
CA THR A 135 30.04 -1.59 -0.62
C THR A 135 29.29 -1.37 -1.91
N GLY A 136 28.07 -0.90 -1.82
CA GLY A 136 27.28 -0.59 -2.99
C GLY A 136 25.80 -0.83 -2.81
N TYR A 137 25.03 -0.52 -3.83
CA TYR A 137 23.59 -0.69 -3.83
C TYR A 137 23.09 -1.14 -5.20
N ILE A 138 21.92 -1.75 -5.18
CA ILE A 138 21.18 -2.11 -6.38
C ILE A 138 19.96 -1.21 -6.45
N THR A 139 19.72 -0.58 -7.58
CA THR A 139 18.52 0.20 -7.83
C THR A 139 17.47 -0.70 -8.47
N VAL A 140 16.32 -0.81 -7.82
CA VAL A 140 15.18 -1.57 -8.31
C VAL A 140 14.06 -0.59 -8.66
N LYS A 141 13.67 -0.57 -9.93
CA LYS A 141 12.51 0.20 -10.41
C LYS A 141 11.33 -0.75 -10.55
N VAL A 142 10.28 -0.47 -9.81
CA VAL A 142 9.05 -1.24 -9.87
C VAL A 142 7.97 -0.39 -10.50
N THR A 143 7.42 -0.86 -11.60
CA THR A 143 6.30 -0.20 -12.27
C THR A 143 5.04 -1.04 -12.05
N CYS A 144 4.05 -0.46 -11.39
CA CYS A 144 2.76 -1.07 -11.14
C CYS A 144 1.65 -0.10 -11.54
N GLU A 145 0.74 -0.56 -12.41
CA GLU A 145 -0.40 0.24 -12.89
C GLU A 145 -0.02 1.65 -13.40
N GLY A 146 1.13 1.76 -14.05
CA GLY A 146 1.61 3.02 -14.63
C GLY A 146 2.31 3.97 -13.65
N LYS A 147 2.43 3.57 -12.38
CA LYS A 147 3.30 4.26 -11.41
C LYS A 147 4.62 3.53 -11.31
N THR A 148 5.70 4.28 -11.31
CA THR A 148 7.05 3.74 -11.13
C THR A 148 7.61 4.24 -9.80
N GLU A 149 8.05 3.32 -8.97
CA GLU A 149 8.76 3.59 -7.73
C GLU A 149 10.19 3.05 -7.85
N GLU A 150 11.13 3.75 -7.25
CA GLU A 150 12.55 3.43 -7.31
C GLU A 150 13.08 3.17 -5.90
N PHE A 151 13.71 2.00 -5.70
CA PHE A 151 14.26 1.55 -4.43
C PHE A 151 15.77 1.40 -4.56
N ASN A 152 16.54 2.05 -3.70
CA ASN A 152 17.97 1.84 -3.58
C ASN A 152 18.23 0.86 -2.43
N LEU A 153 18.56 -0.38 -2.78
CA LEU A 153 18.75 -1.47 -1.85
C LEU A 153 20.27 -1.64 -1.60
N TYR A 154 20.69 -1.32 -0.40
CA TYR A 154 22.09 -1.44 0.00
C TYR A 154 22.44 -2.87 0.36
N LEU A 155 23.54 -3.38 -0.19
CA LEU A 155 23.99 -4.75 0.08
C LEU A 155 24.37 -4.98 1.55
N LYS A 156 24.79 -3.93 2.27
CA LYS A 156 25.04 -3.97 3.72
C LYS A 156 23.78 -4.28 4.56
N GLU A 157 22.61 -3.97 4.02
CA GLU A 157 21.32 -4.12 4.72
C GLU A 157 20.66 -5.46 4.42
N ILE A 158 21.39 -6.40 3.80
CA ILE A 158 20.85 -7.71 3.52
C ILE A 158 20.41 -8.37 4.83
N ASN A 159 19.12 -8.41 5.01
CA ASN A 159 18.50 -8.86 6.24
C ASN A 159 18.64 -10.39 6.37
N LEU A 160 19.66 -10.83 7.08
CA LEU A 160 19.94 -12.25 7.31
C LEU A 160 18.88 -12.95 8.17
N THR A 161 18.05 -12.15 8.87
CA THR A 161 17.27 -12.67 9.99
C THR A 161 15.97 -13.34 9.62
N THR A 162 15.21 -12.80 8.69
CA THR A 162 13.85 -13.30 8.42
C THR A 162 13.86 -14.64 7.69
N TRP A 163 14.81 -14.83 6.79
CA TRP A 163 14.90 -16.05 5.98
C TRP A 163 15.59 -17.21 6.70
N GLN A 164 16.53 -16.94 7.60
CA GLN A 164 17.20 -17.97 8.39
C GLN A 164 16.23 -18.68 9.33
N TYR A 165 15.24 -17.99 9.89
CA TYR A 165 14.26 -18.62 10.79
C TYR A 165 13.31 -19.53 10.03
N SER A 166 12.70 -19.06 8.95
CA SER A 166 11.74 -19.84 8.17
C SER A 166 12.38 -21.06 7.50
N ASN A 167 13.59 -20.91 6.93
CA ASN A 167 14.27 -22.03 6.28
C ASN A 167 14.97 -22.98 7.24
N LYS A 168 15.40 -22.50 8.41
CA LYS A 168 15.95 -23.41 9.42
C LYS A 168 14.91 -24.42 9.89
N GLU A 169 13.65 -24.00 10.00
CA GLU A 169 12.55 -24.93 10.30
C GLU A 169 12.23 -25.87 9.14
N ILE A 170 12.22 -25.37 7.89
CA ILE A 170 11.99 -26.19 6.69
C ILE A 170 13.14 -27.16 6.47
N CYS A 171 14.40 -26.72 6.56
CA CYS A 171 15.56 -27.60 6.42
C CYS A 171 15.59 -28.65 7.53
N LYS A 172 15.26 -28.30 8.77
CA LYS A 172 15.15 -29.24 9.88
C LYS A 172 14.03 -30.25 9.64
N SER A 173 12.89 -29.83 9.15
CA SER A 173 11.79 -30.74 8.79
C SER A 173 12.16 -31.69 7.65
N ILE A 174 12.95 -31.25 6.67
CA ILE A 174 13.45 -32.10 5.58
C ILE A 174 14.51 -33.10 6.11
N GLU A 175 15.39 -32.67 6.98
CA GLU A 175 16.36 -33.55 7.65
C GLU A 175 15.66 -34.60 8.50
N ASP A 176 14.67 -34.21 9.30
CA ASP A 176 13.88 -35.11 10.14
C ASP A 176 13.13 -36.16 9.31
N VAL A 177 12.57 -35.77 8.15
CA VAL A 177 11.94 -36.68 7.17
C VAL A 177 12.99 -37.62 6.55
N GLY A 178 14.16 -37.09 6.18
CA GLY A 178 15.27 -37.85 5.63
C GLY A 178 15.79 -38.91 6.59
N ASP A 179 15.93 -38.58 7.87
CA ASP A 179 16.33 -39.48 8.91
C ASP A 179 15.25 -40.52 9.25
N GLY A 180 13.97 -40.10 9.16
CA GLY A 180 12.84 -41.03 9.28
C GLY A 180 12.86 -42.13 8.20
N ILE A 181 13.14 -41.75 6.94
CA ILE A 181 13.24 -42.69 5.82
C ILE A 181 14.46 -43.62 5.98
N ARG A 182 15.59 -43.11 6.46
CA ARG A 182 16.78 -43.94 6.72
C ARG A 182 16.57 -44.99 7.80
N LYS A 183 15.77 -44.70 8.82
CA LYS A 183 15.46 -45.65 9.91
C LYS A 183 14.44 -46.73 9.52
N MET A 184 13.75 -46.54 8.39
CA MET A 184 12.81 -47.54 7.86
C MET A 184 13.44 -48.53 6.87
N ARG A 185 14.72 -48.39 6.57
CA ARG A 185 15.54 -49.34 5.78
C ARG A 185 16.41 -50.17 6.69
#